data_c82e34b3daf50728d1a871bf77ebed6d
#
_entry.id   c82e34b3daf50728d1a871bf77ebed6d
#
_cell.length_a   1.000
_cell.length_b   1.000
_cell.length_c   1.000
_cell.angle_alpha   90.00
_cell.angle_beta   90.00
_cell.angle_gamma   90.00
#
_symmetry.space_group_name_H-M   'P 1'
#
loop_
_entity.id
_entity.type
_entity.pdbx_description
1 polymer ?
#
loop_
_entity_poly.entity_id
_entity_poly.type
_entity_poly.pdbx_seq_one_letter_code
_entity_poly.pdbx_strand_id
1 'polypeptide(L)' 'MEMKQRVQHLIADIERACIKYKLNMTIYDGKLAFVDQESRHIVATWGPQFKLSEESEHGGE' A
#
# COMPACT_ATOMS: atom_id res chain seq x y z
N MET A 1 14.05 16.25 -8.59
CA MET A 1 12.72 15.74 -8.93
C MET A 1 11.73 16.20 -7.88
N GLU A 2 10.64 16.80 -8.30
CA GLU A 2 9.70 17.29 -7.31
C GLU A 2 8.89 16.13 -6.71
N MET A 3 8.26 16.40 -5.58
CA MET A 3 7.59 15.36 -4.80
C MET A 3 6.52 14.64 -5.61
N LYS A 4 5.73 15.39 -6.38
CA LYS A 4 4.66 14.79 -7.16
C LYS A 4 5.19 13.77 -8.17
N GLN A 5 6.28 14.11 -8.83
CA GLN A 5 6.90 13.19 -9.78
C GLN A 5 7.46 11.95 -9.08
N ARG A 6 8.03 12.15 -7.89
CA ARG A 6 8.54 11.01 -7.13
C ARG A 6 7.43 10.04 -6.77
N VAL A 7 6.28 10.56 -6.37
CA VAL A 7 5.14 9.73 -6.04
C VAL A 7 4.63 9.00 -7.27
N GLN A 8 4.55 9.69 -8.41
CA GLN A 8 4.08 9.08 -9.64
C GLN A 8 5.00 7.95 -10.09
N HIS A 9 6.29 8.14 -9.95
CA HIS A 9 7.25 7.09 -10.30
C HIS A 9 7.11 5.88 -9.37
N LEU A 10 6.92 6.14 -8.10
CA LEU A 10 6.71 5.06 -7.15
C LEU A 10 5.46 4.26 -7.48
N ILE A 11 4.36 4.97 -7.78
CA ILE A 11 3.11 4.30 -8.12
C ILE A 11 3.30 3.44 -9.38
N ALA A 12 3.98 3.97 -10.39
CA ALA A 12 4.21 3.20 -11.60
C ALA A 12 5.03 1.94 -11.32
N ASP A 13 6.03 2.05 -10.48
CA ASP A 13 6.84 0.89 -10.11
C ASP A 13 6.01 -0.14 -9.35
N ILE A 14 5.15 0.32 -8.45
CA ILE A 14 4.26 -0.58 -7.71
C ILE A 14 3.32 -1.30 -8.65
N GLU A 15 2.76 -0.58 -9.62
CA GLU A 15 1.85 -1.19 -10.58
C GLU A 15 2.54 -2.26 -11.41
N ARG A 16 3.77 -1.99 -11.85
CA ARG A 16 4.52 -2.99 -12.59
C ARG A 16 4.83 -4.22 -11.75
N ALA A 17 5.17 -4.00 -10.48
CA ALA A 17 5.43 -5.12 -9.58
C ALA A 17 4.16 -5.92 -9.33
N CYS A 18 3.02 -5.26 -9.19
CA CYS A 18 1.75 -5.96 -9.01
C CYS A 18 1.45 -6.86 -10.21
N ILE A 19 1.68 -6.37 -11.40
CA ILE A 19 1.48 -7.19 -12.61
C ILE A 19 2.44 -8.38 -12.61
N LYS A 20 3.68 -8.11 -12.28
CA LYS A 20 4.73 -9.15 -12.32
C LYS A 20 4.42 -10.29 -11.37
N TYR A 21 3.94 -9.97 -10.18
CA TYR A 21 3.70 -10.98 -9.16
C TYR A 21 2.23 -11.39 -9.05
N LYS A 22 1.38 -10.82 -9.91
CA LYS A 22 -0.05 -11.14 -9.96
C LYS A 22 -0.75 -10.88 -8.65
N LEU A 23 -0.40 -9.75 -8.05
CA LEU A 23 -1.01 -9.31 -6.79
C LEU A 23 -1.59 -7.92 -6.97
N ASN A 24 -2.60 -7.63 -6.19
CA ASN A 24 -3.14 -6.28 -6.06
C ASN A 24 -2.95 -5.79 -4.64
N MET A 25 -3.08 -4.50 -4.46
CA MET A 25 -2.95 -3.90 -3.15
C MET A 25 -4.23 -3.17 -2.80
N THR A 26 -4.64 -3.29 -1.56
CA THR A 26 -5.81 -2.59 -1.06
C THR A 26 -5.59 -2.29 0.42
N ILE A 27 -6.53 -1.55 1.01
CA ILE A 27 -6.49 -1.29 2.44
C ILE A 27 -7.55 -2.15 3.09
N TYR A 28 -7.15 -2.88 4.11
CA TYR A 28 -8.06 -3.74 4.85
C TYR A 28 -7.72 -3.65 6.34
N ASP A 29 -8.71 -3.27 7.12
CA ASP A 29 -8.53 -3.15 8.57
C ASP A 29 -7.38 -2.22 8.92
N GLY A 30 -7.28 -1.10 8.19
CA GLY A 30 -6.24 -0.11 8.44
C GLY A 30 -4.84 -0.53 8.04
N LYS A 31 -4.71 -1.63 7.32
CA LYS A 31 -3.42 -2.15 6.90
C LYS A 31 -3.36 -2.28 5.40
N LEU A 32 -2.16 -2.27 4.87
CA LEU A 32 -1.97 -2.57 3.46
C LEU A 32 -2.13 -4.08 3.28
N ALA A 33 -3.05 -4.46 2.40
CA ALA A 33 -3.33 -5.86 2.14
C ALA A 33 -2.95 -6.22 0.71
N PHE A 34 -2.47 -7.42 0.53
CA PHE A 34 -2.11 -7.94 -0.78
C PHE A 34 -3.11 -9.02 -1.16
N VAL A 35 -3.67 -8.86 -2.36
CA VAL A 35 -4.76 -9.70 -2.84
C VAL A 35 -4.26 -10.47 -4.05
N ASP A 36 -4.44 -11.79 -4.05
CA ASP A 36 -4.10 -12.60 -5.20
C ASP A 36 -5.07 -12.29 -6.34
N GLN A 37 -4.54 -12.05 -7.54
CA GLN A 37 -5.38 -11.64 -8.66
C GLN A 37 -6.30 -12.75 -9.14
N GLU A 38 -5.91 -14.00 -8.97
CA GLU A 38 -6.74 -15.12 -9.43
C GLU A 38 -7.83 -15.47 -8.43
N SER A 39 -7.43 -15.73 -7.20
CA SER A 39 -8.40 -16.16 -6.17
C SER A 39 -9.19 -14.99 -5.60
N ARG A 40 -8.63 -13.79 -5.70
CA ARG A 40 -9.21 -12.58 -5.14
C ARG A 40 -9.31 -12.61 -3.61
N HIS A 41 -8.46 -13.43 -3.00
CA HIS A 41 -8.38 -13.50 -1.55
C HIS A 41 -7.18 -12.70 -1.06
N ILE A 42 -7.32 -12.15 0.14
CA ILE A 42 -6.19 -11.49 0.79
C ILE A 42 -5.22 -12.56 1.24
N VAL A 43 -3.98 -12.46 0.78
CA VAL A 43 -2.96 -13.47 1.10
C VAL A 43 -1.96 -12.99 2.12
N ALA A 44 -1.88 -11.68 2.36
CA ALA A 44 -0.96 -11.12 3.34
C ALA A 44 -1.35 -9.69 3.66
N THR A 45 -0.95 -9.23 4.82
CA THR A 45 -1.11 -7.82 5.18
C THR A 45 0.22 -7.29 5.65
N TRP A 46 0.41 -6.00 5.49
CA TRP A 46 1.60 -5.32 5.93
C TRP A 46 1.14 -4.19 6.83
N GLY A 47 1.38 -4.35 8.08
CA GLY A 47 0.73 -3.52 9.06
C GLY A 47 1.54 -2.39 9.55
N PRO A 48 1.76 -2.23 10.77
CA PRO A 48 1.69 -1.01 11.54
C PRO A 48 2.49 0.16 11.01
N GLN A 49 3.29 -0.01 10.03
CA GLN A 49 4.10 1.05 9.47
C GLN A 49 3.27 2.21 8.97
N PHE A 50 2.02 1.94 8.65
CA PHE A 50 1.17 2.98 8.11
C PHE A 50 0.38 3.72 9.17
N LYS A 51 0.67 3.46 10.41
CA LYS A 51 0.03 4.16 11.50
C LYS A 51 0.61 5.53 11.74
N LEU A 52 1.71 5.84 11.15
CA LEU A 52 2.37 7.10 11.43
C LEU A 52 1.52 8.31 11.08
N SER A 53 0.55 8.13 10.31
CA SER A 53 -0.32 9.24 9.99
C SER A 53 -1.19 9.62 11.17
N GLU A 54 -1.14 8.98 12.15
CA GLU A 54 -1.93 9.25 13.19
C GLU A 54 -1.38 9.91 14.28
N GLU A 55 -0.88 9.94 14.25
CA GLU A 55 -0.65 10.40 15.03
C GLU A 55 -0.59 11.29 15.31
N SER A 56 -0.67 11.19 15.14
CA SER A 56 -0.80 11.78 15.34
C SER A 56 -1.17 12.27 15.76
N GLU A 57 -1.19 11.85 15.99
CA GLU A 57 -1.72 12.06 16.39
C GLU A 57 -1.92 12.44 16.68
N HIS A 58 -1.85 12.42 17.04
CA HIS A 58 -2.32 12.62 17.44
C HIS A 58 -2.47 13.02 17.80
N GLY A 59 -2.30 12.96 17.82
CA GLY A 59 -2.66 13.21 18.27
C GLY A 59 -2.61 13.59 18.56
N GLY A 60 -2.54 13.61 18.67
CA GLY A 60 -2.71 13.77 19.00
C GLY A 60 -2.47 14.05 19.17
N GLU A 61 -2.42 13.93 19.29
CA GLU A 61 -2.49 13.91 19.51
C GLU A 61 -2.58 14.21 19.67
#